data_1ea3e589bbe32b1dce206bfc19497f68
#
_entry.id   1ea3e589bbe32b1dce206bfc19497f68
#
_cell.length_a   1.000
_cell.length_b   1.000
_cell.length_c   1.000
_cell.angle_alpha   90.00
_cell.angle_beta   90.00
_cell.angle_gamma   90.00
#
_symmetry.space_group_name_H-M   'P 1'
#
loop_
_entity.id
_entity.type
_entity.pdbx_description
1 polymer ?
#
loop_
_entity_poly.entity_id
_entity_poly.type
_entity_poly.pdbx_seq_one_letter_code
_entity_poly.pdbx_strand_id
1 'polypeptide(L)'
;MNISLTAKMKKFDDFISCYNKGDENRKYEGKSLLFYSISNNSTEDRYLITKFLLDKGAEINGTNECGENLLHILLLRTNHNLEQTEELCRRLVEKGIDINQLDAKGRVPLQYLINMKYEDAKLEPLYQIWFEQKTLLVNHKNAWGKTPLEIAGKMSYRKSLLERLEKYE
;
A
#
# COMPACT_ATOMS: atom_id res chain seq x y z
N MET A 1 2.60 -4.98 -27.08
CA MET A 1 1.60 -4.85 -25.98
C MET A 1 2.11 -3.82 -24.97
N ASN A 2 1.27 -2.94 -24.47
CA ASN A 2 1.69 -1.91 -23.51
C ASN A 2 1.94 -2.57 -22.13
N ILE A 3 3.19 -2.60 -21.67
CA ILE A 3 3.59 -3.30 -20.45
C ILE A 3 2.93 -2.71 -19.18
N SER A 4 2.68 -1.40 -19.12
CA SER A 4 2.02 -0.80 -17.96
C SER A 4 0.56 -1.26 -17.85
N LEU A 5 -0.18 -1.32 -18.96
CA LEU A 5 -1.53 -1.88 -18.98
C LEU A 5 -1.52 -3.38 -18.71
N THR A 6 -0.50 -4.11 -19.18
CA THR A 6 -0.34 -5.53 -18.89
C THR A 6 -0.12 -5.74 -17.38
N ALA A 7 0.76 -4.97 -16.75
CA ALA A 7 0.97 -5.02 -15.29
C ALA A 7 -0.32 -4.76 -14.51
N LYS A 8 -1.17 -3.84 -14.98
CA LYS A 8 -2.40 -3.44 -14.29
C LYS A 8 -3.58 -4.40 -14.48
N MET A 9 -3.67 -5.09 -15.63
CA MET A 9 -4.92 -5.73 -16.06
C MET A 9 -4.79 -7.19 -16.47
N LYS A 10 -3.58 -7.70 -16.63
CA LYS A 10 -3.33 -9.04 -17.19
C LYS A 10 -2.69 -9.96 -16.16
N LYS A 11 -2.54 -11.23 -16.56
CA LYS A 11 -1.88 -12.26 -15.76
C LYS A 11 -0.37 -12.05 -15.70
N PHE A 12 0.25 -12.65 -14.73
CA PHE A 12 1.70 -12.63 -14.55
C PHE A 12 2.44 -13.17 -15.80
N ASP A 13 1.96 -14.27 -16.40
CA ASP A 13 2.59 -14.84 -17.58
C ASP A 13 2.54 -13.88 -18.79
N ASP A 14 1.42 -13.16 -18.97
CA ASP A 14 1.30 -12.14 -20.01
C ASP A 14 2.29 -10.99 -19.75
N PHE A 15 2.43 -10.59 -18.47
CA PHE A 15 3.39 -9.56 -18.09
C PHE A 15 4.83 -9.98 -18.38
N ILE A 16 5.22 -11.20 -18.00
CA ILE A 16 6.57 -11.74 -18.25
C ILE A 16 6.86 -11.80 -19.74
N SER A 17 5.88 -12.18 -20.56
CA SER A 17 6.06 -12.24 -22.03
C SER A 17 6.36 -10.88 -22.68
N CYS A 18 5.96 -9.78 -22.03
CA CYS A 18 6.17 -8.41 -22.50
C CYS A 18 7.37 -7.70 -21.84
N TYR A 19 7.86 -8.25 -20.71
CA TYR A 19 8.89 -7.60 -19.91
C TYR A 19 10.26 -7.70 -20.59
N ASN A 20 10.97 -6.56 -20.61
CA ASN A 20 12.37 -6.49 -20.99
C ASN A 20 13.19 -5.94 -19.81
N LYS A 21 14.43 -6.42 -19.68
CA LYS A 21 15.36 -5.93 -18.67
C LYS A 21 15.52 -4.41 -18.77
N GLY A 22 15.28 -3.72 -17.66
CA GLY A 22 15.32 -2.26 -17.60
C GLY A 22 13.92 -1.62 -17.56
N ASP A 23 12.86 -2.35 -17.89
CA ASP A 23 11.49 -1.83 -17.80
C ASP A 23 11.10 -1.49 -16.38
N GLU A 24 11.66 -2.21 -15.36
CA GLU A 24 11.47 -1.94 -13.95
C GLU A 24 11.83 -0.52 -13.52
N ASN A 25 12.78 0.11 -14.22
CA ASN A 25 13.28 1.46 -13.94
C ASN A 25 12.72 2.55 -14.87
N ARG A 26 11.92 2.16 -15.87
CA ARG A 26 11.28 3.11 -16.77
C ARG A 26 10.05 3.75 -16.12
N LYS A 27 9.79 4.98 -16.53
CA LYS A 27 8.53 5.68 -16.17
C LYS A 27 7.53 5.54 -17.33
N TYR A 28 6.31 5.17 -16.98
CA TYR A 28 5.16 5.09 -17.88
C TYR A 28 4.15 6.12 -17.39
N GLU A 29 3.90 7.14 -18.20
CA GLU A 29 3.09 8.30 -17.77
C GLU A 29 3.55 8.88 -16.41
N GLY A 30 4.88 9.00 -16.23
CA GLY A 30 5.51 9.55 -15.03
C GLY A 30 5.59 8.60 -13.84
N LYS A 31 5.05 7.37 -13.93
CA LYS A 31 4.97 6.38 -12.83
C LYS A 31 5.80 5.13 -13.14
N SER A 32 6.36 4.50 -12.12
CA SER A 32 6.99 3.19 -12.27
C SER A 32 5.94 2.10 -12.50
N LEU A 33 6.37 0.93 -13.04
CA LEU A 33 5.47 -0.22 -13.22
C LEU A 33 4.84 -0.71 -11.93
N LEU A 34 5.44 -0.44 -10.77
CA LEU A 34 4.86 -0.79 -9.47
C LEU A 34 3.50 -0.13 -9.21
N PHE A 35 3.28 1.12 -9.67
CA PHE A 35 1.98 1.78 -9.56
C PHE A 35 0.89 1.05 -10.36
N TYR A 36 1.26 0.44 -11.46
CA TYR A 36 0.33 -0.34 -12.29
C TYR A 36 0.09 -1.73 -11.71
N SER A 37 1.15 -2.45 -11.35
CA SER A 37 1.02 -3.82 -10.81
C SER A 37 0.26 -3.86 -9.49
N ILE A 38 0.51 -2.91 -8.58
CA ILE A 38 -0.16 -2.83 -7.27
C ILE A 38 -1.65 -2.48 -7.40
N SER A 39 -2.05 -1.94 -8.54
CA SER A 39 -3.45 -1.65 -8.89
C SER A 39 -4.17 -2.81 -9.59
N ASN A 40 -3.49 -3.94 -9.87
CA ASN A 40 -4.10 -5.09 -10.52
C ASN A 40 -5.27 -5.64 -9.68
N ASN A 41 -6.39 -5.96 -10.33
CA ASN A 41 -7.58 -6.45 -9.64
C ASN A 41 -7.46 -7.90 -9.17
N SER A 42 -6.67 -8.73 -9.87
CA SER A 42 -6.33 -10.08 -9.42
C SER A 42 -5.36 -10.00 -8.25
N THR A 43 -5.68 -10.58 -7.11
CA THR A 43 -4.80 -10.60 -5.94
C THR A 43 -3.50 -11.32 -6.24
N GLU A 44 -3.59 -12.46 -6.94
CA GLU A 44 -2.43 -13.28 -7.32
C GLU A 44 -1.51 -12.55 -8.29
N ASP A 45 -2.05 -12.01 -9.38
CA ASP A 45 -1.24 -11.33 -10.38
C ASP A 45 -0.64 -10.02 -9.84
N ARG A 46 -1.40 -9.29 -9.01
CA ARG A 46 -0.91 -8.14 -8.24
C ARG A 46 0.34 -8.53 -7.44
N TYR A 47 0.25 -9.59 -6.68
CA TYR A 47 1.35 -10.07 -5.85
C TYR A 47 2.54 -10.51 -6.70
N LEU A 48 2.34 -11.39 -7.67
CA LEU A 48 3.41 -11.94 -8.49
C LEU A 48 4.15 -10.87 -9.29
N ILE A 49 3.42 -9.97 -9.97
CA ILE A 49 4.03 -8.90 -10.77
C ILE A 49 4.76 -7.91 -9.86
N THR A 50 4.14 -7.48 -8.76
CA THR A 50 4.76 -6.52 -7.84
C THR A 50 6.01 -7.12 -7.20
N LYS A 51 5.94 -8.36 -6.73
CA LYS A 51 7.09 -9.08 -6.17
C LYS A 51 8.23 -9.19 -7.19
N PHE A 52 7.92 -9.60 -8.41
CA PHE A 52 8.91 -9.68 -9.50
C PHE A 52 9.61 -8.33 -9.72
N LEU A 53 8.86 -7.24 -9.82
CA LEU A 53 9.42 -5.91 -10.01
C LEU A 53 10.29 -5.48 -8.82
N LEU A 54 9.86 -5.76 -7.59
CA LEU A 54 10.66 -5.50 -6.38
C LEU A 54 11.95 -6.32 -6.37
N ASP A 55 11.91 -7.59 -6.81
CA ASP A 55 13.09 -8.46 -6.94
C ASP A 55 14.08 -7.95 -8.00
N LYS A 56 13.58 -7.28 -9.04
CA LYS A 56 14.40 -6.61 -10.06
C LYS A 56 14.94 -5.25 -9.62
N GLY A 57 14.62 -4.81 -8.40
CA GLY A 57 15.10 -3.54 -7.86
C GLY A 57 14.32 -2.32 -8.35
N ALA A 58 13.07 -2.50 -8.75
CA ALA A 58 12.20 -1.38 -9.16
C ALA A 58 12.16 -0.28 -8.09
N GLU A 59 12.17 0.96 -8.54
CA GLU A 59 12.12 2.13 -7.70
C GLU A 59 10.74 2.28 -7.05
N ILE A 60 10.71 2.41 -5.71
CA ILE A 60 9.48 2.46 -4.92
C ILE A 60 8.98 3.87 -4.64
N ASN A 61 9.79 4.89 -4.95
CA ASN A 61 9.51 6.27 -4.62
C ASN A 61 8.50 6.92 -5.55
N GLY A 62 7.95 8.04 -5.10
CA GLY A 62 6.99 8.83 -5.85
C GLY A 62 5.56 8.61 -5.42
N THR A 63 4.69 9.43 -6.00
CA THR A 63 3.24 9.42 -5.75
C THR A 63 2.49 9.53 -7.07
N ASN A 64 1.22 9.14 -7.06
CA ASN A 64 0.31 9.41 -8.16
C ASN A 64 -0.23 10.85 -8.10
N GLU A 65 -1.15 11.19 -8.98
CA GLU A 65 -1.77 12.53 -9.09
C GLU A 65 -2.58 12.90 -7.83
N CYS A 66 -2.97 11.90 -7.02
CA CYS A 66 -3.66 12.10 -5.74
C CYS A 66 -2.69 12.21 -4.55
N GLY A 67 -1.38 12.24 -4.78
CA GLY A 67 -0.37 12.24 -3.71
C GLY A 67 -0.20 10.89 -3.01
N GLU A 68 -0.80 9.82 -3.55
CA GLU A 68 -0.76 8.49 -2.97
C GLU A 68 0.53 7.75 -3.36
N ASN A 69 1.25 7.19 -2.39
CA ASN A 69 2.35 6.27 -2.64
C ASN A 69 1.84 4.82 -2.79
N LEU A 70 2.74 3.86 -2.97
CA LEU A 70 2.38 2.46 -3.19
C LEU A 70 1.60 1.83 -2.03
N LEU A 71 1.85 2.25 -0.77
CA LEU A 71 1.09 1.77 0.39
C LEU A 71 -0.37 2.22 0.35
N HIS A 72 -0.63 3.48 0.03
CA HIS A 72 -2.00 3.98 -0.13
C HIS A 72 -2.76 3.17 -1.18
N ILE A 73 -2.14 2.99 -2.36
CA ILE A 73 -2.79 2.30 -3.48
C ILE A 73 -3.08 0.84 -3.15
N LEU A 74 -2.13 0.14 -2.50
CA LEU A 74 -2.31 -1.24 -2.09
C LEU A 74 -3.46 -1.38 -1.09
N LEU A 75 -3.46 -0.56 -0.03
CA LEU A 75 -4.46 -0.63 1.04
C LEU A 75 -5.84 -0.13 0.63
N LEU A 76 -5.94 0.68 -0.42
CA LEU A 76 -7.19 1.13 -1.00
C LEU A 76 -7.94 0.01 -1.73
N ARG A 77 -7.27 -1.06 -2.14
CA ARG A 77 -7.93 -2.18 -2.83
C ARG A 77 -9.00 -2.80 -1.94
N THR A 78 -10.05 -3.32 -2.56
CA THR A 78 -11.19 -3.92 -1.85
C THR A 78 -11.08 -5.43 -1.67
N ASN A 79 -10.21 -6.08 -2.47
CA ASN A 79 -9.95 -7.50 -2.41
C ASN A 79 -8.48 -7.76 -2.04
N HIS A 80 -8.27 -8.58 -1.04
CA HIS A 80 -6.93 -8.95 -0.56
C HIS A 80 -6.79 -10.45 -0.33
N ASN A 81 -5.64 -11.00 -0.69
CA ASN A 81 -5.01 -12.09 0.03
C ASN A 81 -4.15 -11.41 1.10
N LEU A 82 -4.55 -11.50 2.37
CA LEU A 82 -3.92 -10.72 3.44
C LEU A 82 -2.47 -11.10 3.70
N GLU A 83 -2.09 -12.37 3.50
CA GLU A 83 -0.69 -12.80 3.63
C GLU A 83 0.18 -12.17 2.54
N GLN A 84 -0.30 -12.16 1.29
CA GLN A 84 0.40 -11.51 0.19
C GLN A 84 0.47 -9.98 0.37
N THR A 85 -0.60 -9.37 0.88
CA THR A 85 -0.64 -7.93 1.17
C THR A 85 0.34 -7.57 2.27
N GLU A 86 0.41 -8.38 3.33
CA GLU A 86 1.39 -8.21 4.42
C GLU A 86 2.82 -8.28 3.87
N GLU A 87 3.15 -9.30 3.07
CA GLU A 87 4.49 -9.45 2.49
C GLU A 87 4.86 -8.23 1.64
N LEU A 88 3.95 -7.75 0.78
CA LEU A 88 4.21 -6.57 -0.03
C LEU A 88 4.41 -5.30 0.83
N CYS A 89 3.58 -5.09 1.85
CA CYS A 89 3.74 -3.97 2.78
C CYS A 89 5.09 -4.03 3.50
N ARG A 90 5.46 -5.19 4.03
CA ARG A 90 6.74 -5.40 4.72
C ARG A 90 7.91 -5.10 3.81
N ARG A 91 7.91 -5.62 2.60
CA ARG A 91 8.97 -5.36 1.61
C ARG A 91 9.09 -3.88 1.23
N LEU A 92 7.97 -3.19 1.05
CA LEU A 92 7.97 -1.76 0.75
C LEU A 92 8.55 -0.96 1.92
N VAL A 93 8.18 -1.29 3.16
CA VAL A 93 8.68 -0.63 4.36
C VAL A 93 10.18 -0.90 4.56
N GLU A 94 10.64 -2.13 4.37
CA GLU A 94 12.06 -2.50 4.43
C GLU A 94 12.91 -1.78 3.38
N LYS A 95 12.33 -1.48 2.22
CA LYS A 95 12.98 -0.67 1.16
C LYS A 95 12.93 0.84 1.44
N GLY A 96 12.30 1.27 2.53
CA GLY A 96 12.28 2.67 2.97
C GLY A 96 11.17 3.52 2.37
N ILE A 97 10.03 2.94 2.01
CA ILE A 97 8.86 3.74 1.61
C ILE A 97 8.41 4.64 2.77
N ASP A 98 7.99 5.86 2.46
CA ASP A 98 7.46 6.75 3.49
C ASP A 98 6.08 6.27 3.99
N ILE A 99 6.08 5.69 5.18
CA ILE A 99 4.86 5.17 5.83
C ILE A 99 3.92 6.30 6.31
N ASN A 100 4.43 7.52 6.37
CA ASN A 100 3.71 8.73 6.77
C ASN A 100 3.42 9.68 5.60
N GLN A 101 3.62 9.24 4.34
CA GLN A 101 3.30 10.04 3.17
C GLN A 101 1.87 10.57 3.25
N LEU A 102 1.70 11.88 3.06
CA LEU A 102 0.37 12.49 2.97
C LEU A 102 -0.12 12.46 1.53
N ASP A 103 -1.34 12.00 1.32
CA ASP A 103 -2.02 12.17 0.04
C ASP A 103 -2.56 13.62 -0.11
N ALA A 104 -3.19 13.93 -1.24
CA ALA A 104 -3.74 15.25 -1.53
C ALA A 104 -4.84 15.70 -0.54
N LYS A 105 -5.36 14.79 0.29
CA LYS A 105 -6.34 15.05 1.34
C LYS A 105 -5.77 14.95 2.75
N GLY A 106 -4.45 14.97 2.87
CA GLY A 106 -3.75 14.89 4.16
C GLY A 106 -3.91 13.54 4.86
N ARG A 107 -4.19 12.45 4.14
CA ARG A 107 -4.33 11.12 4.70
C ARG A 107 -3.02 10.36 4.62
N VAL A 108 -2.64 9.69 5.71
CA VAL A 108 -1.51 8.75 5.75
C VAL A 108 -1.96 7.34 5.35
N PRO A 109 -1.05 6.43 4.91
CA PRO A 109 -1.40 5.03 4.63
C PRO A 109 -2.11 4.31 5.79
N LEU A 110 -1.77 4.63 7.04
CA LEU A 110 -2.45 4.11 8.24
C LEU A 110 -3.96 4.33 8.19
N GLN A 111 -4.42 5.47 7.69
CA GLN A 111 -5.85 5.76 7.58
C GLN A 111 -6.55 4.82 6.56
N TYR A 112 -5.85 4.43 5.52
CA TYR A 112 -6.35 3.43 4.56
C TYR A 112 -6.42 2.04 5.19
N LEU A 113 -5.42 1.66 5.99
CA LEU A 113 -5.43 0.41 6.77
C LEU A 113 -6.61 0.36 7.75
N ILE A 114 -6.89 1.45 8.49
CA ILE A 114 -8.04 1.56 9.38
C ILE A 114 -9.36 1.29 8.65
N ASN A 115 -9.48 1.73 7.41
CA ASN A 115 -10.70 1.63 6.59
C ASN A 115 -10.86 0.28 5.85
N MET A 116 -9.91 -0.63 5.94
CA MET A 116 -10.02 -1.94 5.29
C MET A 116 -11.22 -2.74 5.83
N LYS A 117 -11.91 -3.47 4.96
CA LYS A 117 -13.15 -4.22 5.29
C LYS A 117 -12.89 -5.62 5.85
N TYR A 118 -11.96 -5.73 6.80
CA TYR A 118 -11.59 -6.97 7.48
C TYR A 118 -11.64 -6.76 9.00
N GLU A 119 -11.85 -7.82 9.75
CA GLU A 119 -11.83 -7.80 11.22
C GLU A 119 -10.42 -7.53 11.74
N ASP A 120 -10.31 -6.90 12.92
CA ASP A 120 -9.04 -6.59 13.58
C ASP A 120 -8.09 -7.80 13.67
N ALA A 121 -8.62 -8.97 14.05
CA ALA A 121 -7.81 -10.18 14.17
C ALA A 121 -7.11 -10.58 12.87
N LYS A 122 -7.74 -10.33 11.72
CA LYS A 122 -7.16 -10.60 10.39
C LYS A 122 -6.15 -9.55 9.96
N LEU A 123 -6.27 -8.32 10.46
CA LEU A 123 -5.37 -7.21 10.14
C LEU A 123 -4.18 -7.10 11.10
N GLU A 124 -4.15 -7.89 12.17
CA GLU A 124 -3.10 -7.87 13.18
C GLU A 124 -1.66 -7.96 12.60
N PRO A 125 -1.37 -8.83 11.61
CA PRO A 125 -0.05 -8.86 10.98
C PRO A 125 0.33 -7.56 10.26
N LEU A 126 -0.66 -6.87 9.65
CA LEU A 126 -0.45 -5.56 9.04
C LEU A 126 -0.22 -4.49 10.11
N TYR A 127 -1.00 -4.48 11.20
CA TYR A 127 -0.80 -3.56 12.33
C TYR A 127 0.63 -3.64 12.86
N GLN A 128 1.16 -4.85 12.99
CA GLN A 128 2.52 -5.09 13.46
C GLN A 128 3.55 -4.31 12.64
N ILE A 129 3.45 -4.29 11.31
CA ILE A 129 4.37 -3.55 10.43
C ILE A 129 4.37 -2.06 10.77
N TRP A 130 3.19 -1.46 11.00
CA TRP A 130 3.08 -0.05 11.35
C TRP A 130 3.64 0.25 12.74
N PHE A 131 3.30 -0.55 13.74
CA PHE A 131 3.75 -0.31 15.13
C PHE A 131 5.22 -0.66 15.39
N GLU A 132 5.90 -1.31 14.48
CA GLU A 132 7.37 -1.47 14.47
C GLU A 132 8.10 -0.19 14.04
N GLN A 133 7.40 0.79 13.47
CA GLN A 133 8.00 2.03 13.00
C GLN A 133 8.23 3.01 14.16
N LYS A 134 9.32 3.80 14.06
CA LYS A 134 9.71 4.77 15.11
C LYS A 134 8.75 5.95 15.22
N THR A 135 8.08 6.31 14.14
CA THR A 135 7.22 7.48 14.08
C THR A 135 6.00 7.18 13.22
N LEU A 136 4.81 7.37 13.81
CA LEU A 136 3.53 7.32 13.11
C LEU A 136 2.75 8.61 13.33
N LEU A 137 2.15 9.14 12.28
CA LEU A 137 1.31 10.34 12.35
C LEU A 137 -0.12 9.98 12.80
N VAL A 138 -0.27 9.50 14.04
CA VAL A 138 -1.56 9.06 14.60
C VAL A 138 -2.52 10.23 14.89
N ASN A 139 -1.96 11.41 15.12
CA ASN A 139 -2.70 12.65 15.47
C ASN A 139 -2.70 13.70 14.34
N HIS A 140 -2.25 13.33 13.12
CA HIS A 140 -2.30 14.25 11.98
C HIS A 140 -3.73 14.37 11.44
N LYS A 141 -4.23 15.61 11.33
CA LYS A 141 -5.58 15.89 10.81
C LYS A 141 -5.59 15.88 9.28
N ASN A 142 -6.49 15.11 8.70
CA ASN A 142 -6.79 15.13 7.27
C ASN A 142 -7.63 16.34 6.87
N ALA A 143 -7.99 16.46 5.59
CA ALA A 143 -8.79 17.57 5.04
C ALA A 143 -10.18 17.74 5.70
N TRP A 144 -10.68 16.73 6.41
CA TRP A 144 -11.94 16.78 7.16
C TRP A 144 -11.73 17.03 8.66
N GLY A 145 -10.51 17.39 9.06
CA GLY A 145 -10.15 17.66 10.44
C GLY A 145 -10.14 16.42 11.35
N LYS A 146 -9.98 15.22 10.77
CA LYS A 146 -9.98 13.94 11.49
C LYS A 146 -8.60 13.32 11.53
N THR A 147 -8.22 12.78 12.68
CA THR A 147 -6.98 12.03 12.85
C THR A 147 -7.19 10.53 12.67
N PRO A 148 -6.15 9.73 12.37
CA PRO A 148 -6.23 8.27 12.39
C PRO A 148 -6.80 7.72 13.70
N LEU A 149 -6.38 8.27 14.85
CA LEU A 149 -6.88 7.90 16.18
C LEU A 149 -8.38 8.12 16.30
N GLU A 150 -8.87 9.32 15.94
CA GLU A 150 -10.32 9.65 15.99
C GLU A 150 -11.15 8.77 15.06
N ILE A 151 -10.61 8.41 13.88
CA ILE A 151 -11.30 7.55 12.92
C ILE A 151 -11.43 6.14 13.48
N ALA A 152 -10.34 5.57 14.00
CA ALA A 152 -10.36 4.24 14.63
C ALA A 152 -11.32 4.20 15.82
N GLY A 153 -11.34 5.26 16.65
CA GLY A 153 -12.22 5.37 17.81
C GLY A 153 -13.72 5.38 17.50
N LYS A 154 -14.10 5.71 16.25
CA LYS A 154 -15.49 5.66 15.80
C LYS A 154 -15.93 4.29 15.27
N MET A 155 -15.00 3.35 15.12
CA MET A 155 -15.24 2.04 14.54
C MET A 155 -15.22 0.97 15.63
N SER A 156 -16.38 0.46 16.02
CA SER A 156 -16.50 -0.58 17.07
C SER A 156 -15.67 -1.84 16.80
N TYR A 157 -15.38 -2.12 15.55
CA TYR A 157 -14.59 -3.28 15.09
C TYR A 157 -13.09 -3.00 14.97
N ARG A 158 -12.61 -1.79 15.40
CA ARG A 158 -11.19 -1.39 15.46
C ARG A 158 -10.67 -1.27 16.89
N LYS A 159 -11.23 -2.03 17.82
CA LYS A 159 -10.90 -1.95 19.24
C LYS A 159 -9.43 -2.27 19.51
N SER A 160 -8.91 -3.34 18.94
CA SER A 160 -7.51 -3.75 19.10
C SER A 160 -6.55 -2.69 18.53
N LEU A 161 -6.87 -2.18 17.35
CA LEU A 161 -6.09 -1.10 16.74
C LEU A 161 -6.13 0.17 17.57
N LEU A 162 -7.31 0.57 18.06
CA LEU A 162 -7.48 1.77 18.89
C LEU A 162 -6.60 1.70 20.14
N GLU A 163 -6.61 0.59 20.85
CA GLU A 163 -5.79 0.37 22.05
C GLU A 163 -4.29 0.54 21.77
N ARG A 164 -3.83 0.14 20.59
CA ARG A 164 -2.43 0.34 20.15
C ARG A 164 -2.15 1.80 19.81
N LEU A 165 -3.05 2.47 19.09
CA LEU A 165 -2.90 3.88 18.73
C LEU A 165 -2.85 4.78 19.95
N GLU A 166 -3.68 4.52 20.98
CA GLU A 166 -3.70 5.26 22.26
C GLU A 166 -2.39 5.09 23.04
N LYS A 167 -1.73 3.94 22.93
CA LYS A 167 -0.44 3.66 23.60
C LYS A 167 0.77 4.14 22.82
N TYR A 168 0.58 4.54 21.57
CA TYR A 168 1.68 4.94 20.70
C TYR A 168 2.16 6.38 20.95
N GLU A 169 1.42 7.18 21.69
CA GLU A 169 1.74 8.58 22.02
C GLU A 169 3.05 8.75 22.79
#